data_c16527e14eabbb462be8c3db575ad5e0
#
_entry.id   c16527e14eabbb462be8c3db575ad5e0
#
_cell.length_a   1.000
_cell.length_b   1.000
_cell.length_c   1.000
_cell.angle_alpha   90.00
_cell.angle_beta   90.00
_cell.angle_gamma   90.00
#
_symmetry.space_group_name_H-M   'P 1'
#
loop_
_entity.id
_entity.type
_entity.pdbx_description
1 polymer ?
#
loop_
_entity_poly.entity_id
_entity_poly.type
_entity_poly.pdbx_seq_one_letter_code
_entity_poly.pdbx_strand_id
1 'polypeptide(L)'
;MEGYVHSLESFGSVDGPGVRYVIFLSGCAMRCQFCHNPDTWNMKEGQVTTADELLNKALRYKGYWGNKGGITVSGGEPLLQMDFLTELFRKAKQAGIHTTLDTSANPYTEKEPWHSKWLELMKYTDLVLLDIKQIDEKEHIKLTGHTNRNILAMAQELSDMGKPVWI
;
A
#
# COMPACT_ATOMS: atom_id res chain seq x y z
N MET A 1 -7.59 14.81 -4.99
CA MET A 1 -8.36 13.94 -4.07
C MET A 1 -7.69 13.95 -2.70
N GLU A 2 -8.45 13.79 -1.63
CA GLU A 2 -7.97 13.76 -0.25
C GLU A 2 -7.88 12.33 0.25
N GLY A 3 -6.89 12.07 1.13
CA GLY A 3 -6.69 10.82 1.83
C GLY A 3 -6.37 11.04 3.30
N TYR A 4 -6.58 10.02 4.11
CA TYR A 4 -6.27 10.01 5.54
C TYR A 4 -4.89 9.41 5.76
N VAL A 5 -3.92 10.23 6.14
CA VAL A 5 -2.52 9.86 6.36
C VAL A 5 -2.24 9.80 7.85
N HIS A 6 -1.71 8.68 8.32
CA HIS A 6 -1.29 8.52 9.71
C HIS A 6 0.06 9.18 9.96
N SER A 7 1.09 8.77 9.20
CA SER A 7 2.46 9.26 9.40
C SER A 7 3.29 9.16 8.12
N LEU A 8 4.48 9.76 8.15
CA LEU A 8 5.42 9.84 7.05
C LEU A 8 6.82 9.48 7.56
N GLU A 9 7.53 8.63 6.83
CA GLU A 9 8.92 8.28 7.09
C GLU A 9 9.79 8.63 5.87
N SER A 10 10.84 9.42 6.09
CA SER A 10 11.62 10.00 4.97
C SER A 10 12.75 9.10 4.46
N PHE A 11 13.15 8.11 5.25
CA PHE A 11 14.33 7.27 4.97
C PHE A 11 14.06 5.78 5.21
N GLY A 12 12.89 5.27 4.78
CA GLY A 12 12.60 3.84 4.80
C GLY A 12 13.65 3.05 4.03
N SER A 13 14.23 2.03 4.65
CA SER A 13 15.28 1.20 4.08
C SER A 13 14.86 -0.25 3.85
N VAL A 14 13.71 -0.65 4.39
CA VAL A 14 13.15 -2.02 4.32
C VAL A 14 11.82 -2.09 3.58
N ASP A 15 11.31 -0.94 3.14
CA ASP A 15 9.97 -0.78 2.56
C ASP A 15 10.00 -0.80 1.03
N GLY A 16 10.93 -1.55 0.43
CA GLY A 16 11.14 -1.66 -1.01
C GLY A 16 12.57 -1.33 -1.44
N PRO A 17 12.83 -1.24 -2.76
CA PRO A 17 14.18 -1.04 -3.28
C PRO A 17 14.70 0.37 -3.02
N GLY A 18 15.96 0.49 -2.59
CA GLY A 18 16.63 1.77 -2.32
C GLY A 18 16.07 2.49 -1.09
N VAL A 19 16.31 3.80 -1.01
CA VAL A 19 15.74 4.64 0.04
C VAL A 19 14.32 5.05 -0.35
N ARG A 20 13.37 4.91 0.56
CA ARG A 20 11.95 5.16 0.31
C ARG A 20 11.44 6.34 1.14
N TYR A 21 10.56 7.12 0.53
CA TYR A 21 9.65 7.97 1.29
C TYR A 21 8.38 7.17 1.57
N VAL A 22 8.17 6.77 2.82
CA VAL A 22 7.06 5.89 3.20
C VAL A 22 5.89 6.73 3.70
N ILE A 23 4.72 6.46 3.17
CA ILE A 23 3.45 7.10 3.51
C ILE A 23 2.57 6.05 4.17
N PHE A 24 2.30 6.21 5.46
CA PHE A 24 1.42 5.32 6.20
C PHE A 24 -0.01 5.87 6.18
N LEU A 25 -0.92 5.17 5.51
CA LEU A 25 -2.33 5.54 5.46
C LEU A 25 -3.09 5.01 6.69
N SER A 26 -4.15 5.72 7.08
CA SER A 26 -5.07 5.28 8.13
C SER A 26 -6.17 4.37 7.58
N GLY A 27 -6.71 3.52 8.44
CA GLY A 27 -7.75 2.54 8.14
C GLY A 27 -7.19 1.14 7.93
N CYS A 28 -7.67 0.18 8.73
CA CYS A 28 -7.41 -1.24 8.56
C CYS A 28 -8.56 -2.06 9.13
N ALA A 29 -9.06 -3.04 8.36
CA ALA A 29 -10.10 -3.95 8.85
C ALA A 29 -9.51 -5.10 9.68
N MET A 30 -8.25 -5.47 9.45
CA MET A 30 -7.59 -6.55 10.17
C MET A 30 -7.27 -6.16 11.61
N ARG A 31 -7.14 -7.17 12.47
CA ARG A 31 -6.77 -7.03 13.88
C ARG A 31 -5.63 -7.98 14.22
N CYS A 32 -4.53 -7.83 13.47
CA CYS A 32 -3.35 -8.68 13.65
C CYS A 32 -2.80 -8.56 15.07
N GLN A 33 -2.59 -9.68 15.73
CA GLN A 33 -2.07 -9.71 17.11
C GLN A 33 -0.67 -9.11 17.27
N PHE A 34 0.10 -9.07 16.16
CA PHE A 34 1.46 -8.50 16.11
C PHE A 34 1.51 -7.14 15.37
N CYS A 35 0.36 -6.44 15.26
CA CYS A 35 0.34 -5.16 14.55
C CYS A 35 1.30 -4.16 15.21
N HIS A 36 2.20 -3.58 14.40
CA HIS A 36 3.13 -2.56 14.87
C HIS A 36 2.48 -1.18 14.99
N ASN A 37 1.41 -0.93 14.22
CA ASN A 37 0.75 0.37 14.13
C ASN A 37 -0.77 0.26 14.39
N PRO A 38 -1.21 -0.17 15.60
CA PRO A 38 -2.64 -0.34 15.88
C PRO A 38 -3.43 0.98 15.85
N ASP A 39 -2.77 2.09 16.02
CA ASP A 39 -3.28 3.46 15.89
C ASP A 39 -3.66 3.82 14.44
N THR A 40 -3.20 3.07 13.44
CA THR A 40 -3.67 3.21 12.05
C THR A 40 -5.03 2.57 11.78
N TRP A 41 -5.60 1.81 12.70
CA TRP A 41 -6.83 1.04 12.43
C TRP A 41 -8.04 1.92 12.12
N ASN A 42 -8.13 3.09 12.76
CA ASN A 42 -9.24 4.02 12.54
C ASN A 42 -8.90 4.99 11.41
N MET A 43 -9.69 4.97 10.34
CA MET A 43 -9.53 5.85 9.19
C MET A 43 -9.53 7.34 9.59
N LYS A 44 -10.43 7.74 10.51
CA LYS A 44 -10.67 9.14 10.88
C LYS A 44 -9.60 9.74 11.79
N GLU A 45 -8.67 8.94 12.30
CA GLU A 45 -7.55 9.43 13.12
C GLU A 45 -6.39 9.95 12.27
N GLY A 46 -6.42 9.69 10.95
CA GLY A 46 -5.43 10.23 10.01
C GLY A 46 -5.62 11.72 9.73
N GLN A 47 -4.51 12.38 9.42
CA GLN A 47 -4.52 13.75 8.91
C GLN A 47 -5.03 13.75 7.45
N VAL A 48 -6.01 14.58 7.14
CA VAL A 48 -6.49 14.78 5.77
C VAL A 48 -5.41 15.50 4.97
N THR A 49 -5.01 14.92 3.85
CA THR A 49 -3.93 15.44 3.00
C THR A 49 -4.25 15.13 1.53
N THR A 50 -3.88 16.03 0.63
CA THR A 50 -4.02 15.82 -0.81
C THR A 50 -2.83 15.06 -1.40
N ALA A 51 -3.05 14.38 -2.55
CA ALA A 51 -1.98 13.72 -3.27
C ALA A 51 -0.86 14.69 -3.71
N ASP A 52 -1.21 15.94 -4.06
CA ASP A 52 -0.23 16.97 -4.42
C ASP A 52 0.65 17.39 -3.24
N GLU A 53 0.05 17.60 -2.07
CA GLU A 53 0.81 17.94 -0.86
C GLU A 53 1.77 16.84 -0.45
N LEU A 54 1.34 15.56 -0.52
CA LEU A 54 2.20 14.41 -0.21
C LEU A 54 3.35 14.29 -1.21
N LEU A 55 3.05 14.40 -2.50
CA LEU A 55 4.07 14.33 -3.53
C LEU A 55 5.10 15.46 -3.38
N ASN A 56 4.65 16.69 -3.10
CA ASN A 56 5.52 17.82 -2.86
C ASN A 56 6.41 17.62 -1.62
N LYS A 57 5.88 17.02 -0.55
CA LYS A 57 6.68 16.65 0.63
C LYS A 57 7.73 15.60 0.27
N ALA A 58 7.34 14.53 -0.44
CA ALA A 58 8.22 13.44 -0.84
C ALA A 58 9.35 13.92 -1.77
N LEU A 59 9.06 14.81 -2.71
CA LEU A 59 10.03 15.34 -3.68
C LEU A 59 11.21 16.09 -3.02
N ARG A 60 11.05 16.62 -1.80
CA ARG A 60 12.14 17.24 -1.04
C ARG A 60 13.27 16.23 -0.71
N TYR A 61 12.94 14.95 -0.68
CA TYR A 61 13.85 13.85 -0.36
C TYR A 61 14.35 13.10 -1.61
N LYS A 62 13.94 13.52 -2.82
CA LYS A 62 14.29 12.85 -4.07
C LYS A 62 15.80 12.68 -4.25
N GLY A 63 16.62 13.63 -3.77
CA GLY A 63 18.08 13.55 -3.84
C GLY A 63 18.71 12.37 -3.09
N TYR A 64 17.97 11.77 -2.12
CA TYR A 64 18.46 10.63 -1.33
C TYR A 64 18.04 9.28 -1.90
N TRP A 65 17.14 9.23 -2.89
CA TRP A 65 16.58 7.98 -3.42
C TRP A 65 17.54 7.22 -4.34
N GLY A 66 18.57 7.90 -4.88
CA GLY A 66 19.46 7.31 -5.89
C GLY A 66 18.65 6.82 -7.11
N ASN A 67 19.14 5.73 -7.72
CA ASN A 67 18.53 5.19 -8.94
C ASN A 67 17.40 4.15 -8.67
N LYS A 68 17.25 3.70 -7.43
CA LYS A 68 16.31 2.62 -7.06
C LYS A 68 15.20 3.04 -6.10
N GLY A 69 15.36 4.17 -5.44
CA GLY A 69 14.40 4.66 -4.45
C GLY A 69 13.15 5.28 -5.05
N GLY A 70 12.26 5.73 -4.18
CA GLY A 70 10.99 6.32 -4.58
C GLY A 70 10.01 6.45 -3.42
N ILE A 71 8.72 6.30 -3.68
CA ILE A 71 7.70 6.30 -2.63
C ILE A 71 7.17 4.89 -2.38
N THR A 72 6.84 4.62 -1.11
CA THR A 72 6.08 3.43 -0.69
C THR A 72 4.85 3.89 0.05
N VAL A 73 3.69 3.32 -0.27
CA VAL A 73 2.46 3.53 0.48
C VAL A 73 2.12 2.26 1.23
N SER A 74 2.05 2.40 2.56
CA SER A 74 1.81 1.36 3.55
C SER A 74 0.80 1.88 4.60
N GLY A 75 0.86 1.40 5.84
CA GLY A 75 0.12 1.94 6.97
C GLY A 75 -0.79 0.94 7.64
N GLY A 76 -2.08 1.22 7.68
CA GLY A 76 -3.11 0.25 7.98
C GLY A 76 -3.30 -0.70 6.79
N GLU A 77 -4.24 -0.37 5.90
CA GLU A 77 -4.44 -1.07 4.62
C GLU A 77 -4.69 -0.05 3.52
N PRO A 78 -3.71 0.23 2.65
CA PRO A 78 -3.83 1.28 1.62
C PRO A 78 -4.98 1.07 0.64
N LEU A 79 -5.36 -0.17 0.35
CA LEU A 79 -6.45 -0.48 -0.58
C LEU A 79 -7.83 -0.01 -0.10
N LEU A 80 -7.98 0.35 1.18
CA LEU A 80 -9.19 1.02 1.68
C LEU A 80 -9.33 2.46 1.14
N GLN A 81 -8.23 3.05 0.65
CA GLN A 81 -8.20 4.40 0.07
C GLN A 81 -7.75 4.37 -1.41
N MET A 82 -8.23 3.38 -2.17
CA MET A 82 -7.71 3.04 -3.51
C MET A 82 -7.79 4.19 -4.51
N ASP A 83 -8.87 4.99 -4.50
CA ASP A 83 -9.01 6.11 -5.44
C ASP A 83 -7.95 7.21 -5.16
N PHE A 84 -7.70 7.52 -3.89
CA PHE A 84 -6.64 8.42 -3.46
C PHE A 84 -5.24 7.88 -3.81
N LEU A 85 -5.00 6.60 -3.52
CA LEU A 85 -3.75 5.93 -3.83
C LEU A 85 -3.46 5.93 -5.34
N THR A 86 -4.47 5.67 -6.17
CA THR A 86 -4.34 5.70 -7.62
C THR A 86 -3.95 7.09 -8.14
N GLU A 87 -4.57 8.15 -7.62
CA GLU A 87 -4.20 9.53 -7.96
C GLU A 87 -2.75 9.84 -7.56
N LEU A 88 -2.35 9.47 -6.34
CA LEU A 88 -0.99 9.69 -5.84
C LEU A 88 0.04 8.95 -6.72
N PHE A 89 -0.18 7.68 -7.02
CA PHE A 89 0.74 6.88 -7.84
C PHE A 89 0.80 7.38 -9.28
N ARG A 90 -0.34 7.73 -9.88
CA ARG A 90 -0.35 8.33 -11.22
C ARG A 90 0.50 9.60 -11.29
N LYS A 91 0.36 10.50 -10.32
CA LYS A 91 1.18 11.73 -10.23
C LYS A 91 2.66 11.44 -9.99
N ALA A 92 2.97 10.47 -9.13
CA ALA A 92 4.33 10.02 -8.87
C ALA A 92 4.99 9.47 -10.15
N LYS A 93 4.27 8.65 -10.93
CA LYS A 93 4.75 8.13 -12.22
C LYS A 93 5.00 9.24 -13.22
N GLN A 94 4.14 10.26 -13.29
CA GLN A 94 4.34 11.44 -14.15
C GLN A 94 5.61 12.22 -13.77
N ALA A 95 6.00 12.21 -12.50
CA ALA A 95 7.25 12.81 -11.99
C ALA A 95 8.47 11.87 -12.09
N GLY A 96 8.34 10.69 -12.72
CA GLY A 96 9.39 9.70 -12.88
C GLY A 96 9.80 9.03 -11.57
N ILE A 97 8.87 8.85 -10.63
CA ILE A 97 9.11 8.27 -9.32
C ILE A 97 8.66 6.81 -9.31
N HIS A 98 9.51 5.93 -8.76
CA HIS A 98 9.17 4.53 -8.53
C HIS A 98 8.15 4.40 -7.39
N THR A 99 7.10 3.63 -7.63
CA THR A 99 5.96 3.44 -6.72
C THR A 99 5.89 2.02 -6.19
N THR A 100 5.77 1.88 -4.87
CA THR A 100 5.62 0.60 -4.19
C THR A 100 4.35 0.63 -3.35
N LEU A 101 3.54 -0.39 -3.50
CA LEU A 101 2.36 -0.65 -2.65
C LEU A 101 2.71 -1.74 -1.65
N ASP A 102 2.58 -1.45 -0.36
CA ASP A 102 2.69 -2.41 0.73
C ASP A 102 1.28 -2.69 1.28
N THR A 103 0.80 -3.91 1.11
CA THR A 103 -0.60 -4.29 1.40
C THR A 103 -0.73 -5.71 1.92
N SER A 104 -1.68 -5.90 2.82
CA SER A 104 -2.14 -7.24 3.20
C SER A 104 -3.11 -7.85 2.18
N ALA A 105 -3.54 -7.09 1.18
CA ALA A 105 -4.57 -7.49 0.21
C ALA A 105 -5.93 -7.89 0.84
N ASN A 106 -6.17 -7.60 2.10
CA ASN A 106 -7.42 -8.00 2.77
C ASN A 106 -8.70 -7.53 2.06
N PRO A 107 -8.77 -6.30 1.47
CA PRO A 107 -9.94 -5.85 0.74
C PRO A 107 -10.13 -6.44 -0.65
N TYR A 108 -9.18 -7.25 -1.15
CA TYR A 108 -9.21 -7.73 -2.53
C TYR A 108 -10.50 -8.50 -2.85
N THR A 109 -11.04 -8.22 -4.03
CA THR A 109 -12.18 -8.94 -4.63
C THR A 109 -12.22 -8.71 -6.14
N GLU A 110 -12.61 -9.75 -6.88
CA GLU A 110 -12.84 -9.69 -8.33
C GLU A 110 -14.18 -9.04 -8.72
N LYS A 111 -14.96 -8.58 -7.73
CA LYS A 111 -16.27 -7.96 -7.96
C LYS A 111 -16.12 -6.51 -8.41
N GLU A 112 -16.93 -6.13 -9.39
CA GLU A 112 -17.04 -4.72 -9.81
C GLU A 112 -17.81 -3.87 -8.78
N PRO A 113 -17.51 -2.58 -8.63
CA PRO A 113 -16.48 -1.82 -9.37
C PRO A 113 -15.07 -1.88 -8.74
N TRP A 114 -14.86 -2.71 -7.72
CA TRP A 114 -13.59 -2.76 -6.98
C TRP A 114 -12.44 -3.24 -7.87
N HIS A 115 -12.70 -4.30 -8.66
CA HIS A 115 -11.69 -4.91 -9.52
C HIS A 115 -11.19 -3.97 -10.62
N SER A 116 -12.09 -3.23 -11.27
CA SER A 116 -11.69 -2.20 -12.25
C SER A 116 -10.79 -1.13 -11.64
N LYS A 117 -11.05 -0.69 -10.40
CA LYS A 117 -10.20 0.26 -9.68
C LYS A 117 -8.83 -0.33 -9.34
N TRP A 118 -8.79 -1.59 -8.94
CA TRP A 118 -7.55 -2.33 -8.70
C TRP A 118 -6.69 -2.40 -9.96
N LEU A 119 -7.27 -2.79 -11.10
CA LEU A 119 -6.56 -2.84 -12.38
C LEU A 119 -6.04 -1.46 -12.80
N GLU A 120 -6.78 -0.39 -12.53
CA GLU A 120 -6.31 0.98 -12.79
C GLU A 120 -5.12 1.34 -11.90
N LEU A 121 -5.17 1.04 -10.60
CA LEU A 121 -4.05 1.25 -9.67
C LEU A 121 -2.78 0.52 -10.14
N MET A 122 -2.91 -0.72 -10.62
CA MET A 122 -1.78 -1.53 -11.07
C MET A 122 -1.03 -0.93 -12.26
N LYS A 123 -1.66 -0.08 -13.07
CA LYS A 123 -0.96 0.65 -14.16
C LYS A 123 0.12 1.59 -13.62
N TYR A 124 -0.04 2.09 -12.40
CA TYR A 124 0.84 3.06 -11.77
C TYR A 124 1.68 2.49 -10.63
N THR A 125 1.58 1.19 -10.37
CA THR A 125 2.33 0.48 -9.33
C THR A 125 3.50 -0.28 -9.95
N ASP A 126 4.73 0.00 -9.51
CA ASP A 126 5.92 -0.72 -10.02
C ASP A 126 6.22 -2.01 -9.24
N LEU A 127 5.95 -2.01 -7.94
CA LEU A 127 6.21 -3.14 -7.04
C LEU A 127 5.09 -3.27 -6.02
N VAL A 128 4.71 -4.49 -5.72
CA VAL A 128 3.83 -4.81 -4.59
C VAL A 128 4.62 -5.57 -3.52
N LEU A 129 4.59 -5.08 -2.28
CA LEU A 129 4.97 -5.85 -1.10
C LEU A 129 3.69 -6.50 -0.59
N LEU A 130 3.58 -7.81 -0.73
CA LEU A 130 2.37 -8.56 -0.38
C LEU A 130 2.57 -9.29 0.93
N ASP A 131 1.83 -8.88 1.92
CA ASP A 131 1.92 -9.37 3.29
C ASP A 131 1.04 -10.61 3.51
N ILE A 132 1.55 -11.81 3.24
CA ILE A 132 0.88 -13.06 3.58
C ILE A 132 1.18 -13.40 5.03
N LYS A 133 0.33 -12.95 5.95
CA LYS A 133 0.53 -13.07 7.41
C LYS A 133 0.65 -14.52 7.90
N GLN A 134 -0.09 -15.44 7.28
CA GLN A 134 -0.08 -16.88 7.56
C GLN A 134 -0.71 -17.63 6.37
N ILE A 135 -0.10 -18.71 5.94
CA ILE A 135 -0.58 -19.51 4.80
C ILE A 135 -1.76 -20.43 5.18
N ASP A 136 -1.75 -21.02 6.38
CA ASP A 136 -2.86 -21.79 6.88
C ASP A 136 -4.05 -20.87 7.24
N GLU A 137 -5.21 -21.14 6.64
CA GLU A 137 -6.40 -20.27 6.81
C GLU A 137 -6.87 -20.18 8.25
N LYS A 138 -6.87 -21.29 9.00
CA LYS A 138 -7.36 -21.31 10.39
C LYS A 138 -6.44 -20.52 11.30
N GLU A 139 -5.14 -20.67 11.12
CA GLU A 139 -4.14 -19.90 11.85
C GLU A 139 -4.14 -18.43 11.44
N HIS A 140 -4.39 -18.15 10.15
CA HIS A 140 -4.56 -16.78 9.67
C HIS A 140 -5.75 -16.08 10.34
N ILE A 141 -6.89 -16.76 10.45
CA ILE A 141 -8.08 -16.22 11.15
C ILE A 141 -7.78 -15.94 12.61
N LYS A 142 -7.10 -16.84 13.32
CA LYS A 142 -6.70 -16.62 14.72
C LYS A 142 -5.79 -15.41 14.87
N LEU A 143 -4.86 -15.25 13.93
CA LEU A 143 -3.82 -14.23 13.99
C LEU A 143 -4.32 -12.83 13.61
N THR A 144 -5.27 -12.75 12.68
CA THR A 144 -5.65 -11.50 12.03
C THR A 144 -7.14 -11.15 12.14
N GLY A 145 -7.98 -12.13 12.51
CA GLY A 145 -9.43 -12.03 12.51
C GLY A 145 -10.09 -12.23 11.13
N HIS A 146 -9.31 -12.50 10.07
CA HIS A 146 -9.81 -12.62 8.69
C HIS A 146 -9.29 -13.88 8.00
N THR A 147 -10.01 -14.35 6.95
CA THR A 147 -9.53 -15.38 6.02
C THR A 147 -8.40 -14.83 5.15
N ASN A 148 -7.55 -15.73 4.62
CA ASN A 148 -6.50 -15.37 3.66
C ASN A 148 -6.88 -15.67 2.20
N ARG A 149 -8.09 -16.11 1.91
CA ARG A 149 -8.51 -16.55 0.56
C ARG A 149 -8.37 -15.43 -0.47
N ASN A 150 -8.84 -14.24 -0.13
CA ASN A 150 -8.73 -13.06 -0.99
C ASN A 150 -7.28 -12.60 -1.17
N ILE A 151 -6.44 -12.75 -0.14
CA ILE A 151 -5.00 -12.44 -0.20
C ILE A 151 -4.30 -13.38 -1.19
N LEU A 152 -4.57 -14.68 -1.11
CA LEU A 152 -4.01 -15.69 -2.01
C LEU A 152 -4.54 -15.52 -3.45
N ALA A 153 -5.82 -15.14 -3.60
CA ALA A 153 -6.39 -14.83 -4.92
C ALA A 153 -5.69 -13.61 -5.57
N MET A 154 -5.41 -12.55 -4.80
CA MET A 154 -4.64 -11.42 -5.29
C MET A 154 -3.19 -11.81 -5.64
N ALA A 155 -2.55 -12.68 -4.84
CA ALA A 155 -1.22 -13.19 -5.15
C ALA A 155 -1.19 -13.90 -6.50
N GLN A 156 -2.20 -14.73 -6.80
CA GLN A 156 -2.35 -15.39 -8.08
C GLN A 156 -2.54 -14.41 -9.23
N GLU A 157 -3.43 -13.42 -9.07
CA GLU A 157 -3.66 -12.40 -10.11
C GLU A 157 -2.40 -11.58 -10.40
N LEU A 158 -1.66 -11.16 -9.36
CA LEU A 158 -0.37 -10.45 -9.53
C LEU A 158 0.64 -11.29 -10.31
N SER A 159 0.69 -12.61 -10.05
CA SER A 159 1.53 -13.55 -10.80
C SER A 159 1.10 -13.63 -12.26
N ASP A 160 -0.20 -13.77 -12.52
CA ASP A 160 -0.75 -13.86 -13.89
C ASP A 160 -0.52 -12.57 -14.69
N MET A 161 -0.55 -11.42 -14.02
CA MET A 161 -0.21 -10.12 -14.60
C MET A 161 1.30 -9.92 -14.84
N GLY A 162 2.16 -10.80 -14.32
CA GLY A 162 3.62 -10.61 -14.32
C GLY A 162 4.06 -9.39 -13.51
N LYS A 163 3.29 -8.98 -12.51
CA LYS A 163 3.61 -7.83 -11.66
C LYS A 163 4.77 -8.17 -10.72
N PRO A 164 5.80 -7.30 -10.57
CA PRO A 164 6.83 -7.49 -9.55
C PRO A 164 6.23 -7.53 -8.15
N VAL A 165 6.52 -8.60 -7.40
CA VAL A 165 6.01 -8.82 -6.03
C VAL A 165 7.15 -9.27 -5.12
N TRP A 166 7.21 -8.72 -3.92
CA TRP A 166 7.95 -9.27 -2.78
C TRP A 166 6.96 -9.78 -1.73
N ILE A 167 7.26 -10.93 -1.12
CA ILE A 167 6.45 -11.57 -0.07
C ILE A 167 7.26 -11.62 1.22
#